data_083b2c3068f0deaa9f62703789b4dd24
#
_entry.id   083b2c3068f0deaa9f62703789b4dd24
#
_cell.length_a   1.000
_cell.length_b   1.000
_cell.length_c   1.000
_cell.angle_alpha   90.00
_cell.angle_beta   90.00
_cell.angle_gamma   90.00
#
_symmetry.space_group_name_H-M   'P 1'
#
loop_
_entity.id
_entity.type
_entity.pdbx_description
1 polymer ?
#
loop_
_entity_poly.entity_id
_entity_poly.type
_entity_poly.pdbx_seq_one_letter_code
_entity_poly.pdbx_strand_id
1 'polypeptide(L)'
;AYERVLRKSGALDFDDLLLRAAEVLRRFEETRAHWRERFRYLHVDEYQDTNRVQHDLLRLLAGENPNLCVVGDEDQSIYRWRGADSGIILRFSQDYPGAKIFRIEQNYRSRQTILDAAAAVVGNNRGRIGKQLQATRGQGSNLTFYEARDAHAEAEWIAGRIAQLQRDDVSAQVAVIYRTNAQSRSFEESFRARGWRYRLLG
;
A
#
# COMPACT_ATOMS: atom_id res chain seq x y z
N ALA A 1 -3.15 -12.35 -31.17
CA ALA A 1 -2.33 -13.58 -31.15
C ALA A 1 -2.32 -14.22 -29.75
N TYR A 2 -1.96 -13.48 -28.69
CA TYR A 2 -1.83 -13.95 -27.30
C TYR A 2 -3.12 -14.58 -26.72
N GLU A 3 -4.24 -13.86 -26.75
CA GLU A 3 -5.57 -14.33 -26.31
C GLU A 3 -6.00 -15.65 -26.98
N ARG A 4 -5.66 -15.82 -28.28
CA ARG A 4 -5.99 -17.03 -29.00
C ARG A 4 -5.18 -18.24 -28.52
N VAL A 5 -3.95 -18.02 -28.08
CA VAL A 5 -3.11 -19.08 -27.49
C VAL A 5 -3.67 -19.50 -26.14
N LEU A 6 -3.99 -18.55 -25.27
CA LEU A 6 -4.61 -18.84 -23.97
C LEU A 6 -5.88 -19.65 -24.12
N ARG A 7 -6.80 -19.21 -24.98
CA ARG A 7 -8.06 -19.94 -25.26
C ARG A 7 -7.83 -21.36 -25.77
N LYS A 8 -6.87 -21.56 -26.69
CA LYS A 8 -6.55 -22.90 -27.19
C LYS A 8 -5.96 -23.81 -26.12
N SER A 9 -5.24 -23.25 -25.18
CA SER A 9 -4.62 -23.97 -24.06
C SER A 9 -5.56 -24.15 -22.86
N GLY A 10 -6.79 -23.61 -22.92
CA GLY A 10 -7.72 -23.61 -21.78
C GLY A 10 -7.15 -22.88 -20.56
N ALA A 11 -6.27 -21.90 -20.78
CA ALA A 11 -5.55 -21.19 -19.73
C ALA A 11 -6.04 -19.74 -19.59
N LEU A 12 -5.85 -19.18 -18.41
CA LEU A 12 -6.06 -17.77 -18.07
C LEU A 12 -4.76 -17.22 -17.49
N ASP A 13 -4.48 -15.94 -17.76
CA ASP A 13 -3.48 -15.21 -17.01
C ASP A 13 -4.09 -14.49 -15.80
N PHE A 14 -3.26 -13.81 -15.01
CA PHE A 14 -3.73 -13.12 -13.81
C PHE A 14 -4.72 -11.98 -14.12
N ASP A 15 -4.54 -11.27 -15.22
CA ASP A 15 -5.45 -10.20 -15.63
C ASP A 15 -6.80 -10.76 -16.06
N ASP A 16 -6.79 -11.92 -16.76
CA ASP A 16 -8.00 -12.62 -17.15
C ASP A 16 -8.87 -13.03 -15.95
N LEU A 17 -8.29 -13.34 -14.80
CA LEU A 17 -9.07 -13.71 -13.61
C LEU A 17 -10.04 -12.60 -13.22
N LEU A 18 -9.59 -11.36 -13.23
CA LEU A 18 -10.44 -10.21 -12.93
C LEU A 18 -11.38 -9.85 -14.08
N LEU A 19 -10.84 -9.82 -15.31
CA LEU A 19 -11.61 -9.44 -16.50
C LEU A 19 -12.75 -10.41 -16.76
N ARG A 20 -12.48 -11.73 -16.70
CA ARG A 20 -13.50 -12.77 -16.95
C ARG A 20 -14.52 -12.84 -15.81
N ALA A 21 -14.11 -12.64 -14.54
CA ALA A 21 -15.05 -12.55 -13.45
C ALA A 21 -16.01 -11.36 -13.64
N ALA A 22 -15.50 -10.19 -13.96
CA ALA A 22 -16.32 -9.02 -14.25
C ALA A 22 -17.23 -9.24 -15.48
N GLU A 23 -16.74 -9.89 -16.55
CA GLU A 23 -17.53 -10.23 -17.73
C GLU A 23 -18.69 -11.18 -17.38
N VAL A 24 -18.42 -12.23 -16.61
CA VAL A 24 -19.45 -13.19 -16.17
C VAL A 24 -20.53 -12.48 -15.36
N LEU A 25 -20.15 -11.66 -14.39
CA LEU A 25 -21.12 -10.94 -13.57
C LEU A 25 -21.90 -9.87 -14.34
N ARG A 26 -21.35 -9.31 -15.42
CA ARG A 26 -22.10 -8.39 -16.31
C ARG A 26 -23.13 -9.13 -17.18
N ARG A 27 -22.74 -10.27 -17.71
CA ARG A 27 -23.53 -10.99 -18.73
C ARG A 27 -24.62 -11.90 -18.12
N PHE A 28 -24.35 -12.46 -16.96
CA PHE A 28 -25.24 -13.47 -16.34
C PHE A 28 -25.85 -12.93 -15.05
N GLU A 29 -27.12 -12.48 -15.16
CA GLU A 29 -27.86 -11.89 -14.05
C GLU A 29 -28.04 -12.86 -12.88
N GLU A 30 -28.38 -14.11 -13.17
CA GLU A 30 -28.56 -15.14 -12.11
C GLU A 30 -27.27 -15.38 -11.32
N THR A 31 -26.12 -15.44 -12.01
CA THR A 31 -24.81 -15.58 -11.37
C THR A 31 -24.51 -14.36 -10.52
N ARG A 32 -24.78 -13.15 -11.02
CA ARG A 32 -24.59 -11.91 -10.28
C ARG A 32 -25.47 -11.86 -9.04
N ALA A 33 -26.74 -12.20 -9.18
CA ALA A 33 -27.71 -12.24 -8.07
C ALA A 33 -27.29 -13.25 -7.00
N HIS A 34 -26.86 -14.44 -7.40
CA HIS A 34 -26.33 -15.46 -6.50
C HIS A 34 -25.15 -14.95 -5.65
N TRP A 35 -24.17 -14.31 -6.28
CA TRP A 35 -23.00 -13.80 -5.57
C TRP A 35 -23.32 -12.58 -4.70
N ARG A 36 -24.27 -11.71 -5.08
CA ARG A 36 -24.79 -10.62 -4.24
C ARG A 36 -25.47 -11.13 -2.99
N GLU A 37 -26.26 -12.18 -3.11
CA GLU A 37 -26.91 -12.80 -1.96
C GLU A 37 -25.91 -13.45 -1.00
N ARG A 38 -24.87 -14.06 -1.54
CA ARG A 38 -23.81 -14.72 -0.78
C ARG A 38 -22.91 -13.68 -0.06
N PHE A 39 -22.53 -12.61 -0.74
CA PHE A 39 -21.66 -11.55 -0.22
C PHE A 39 -22.47 -10.36 0.29
N ARG A 40 -23.17 -10.56 1.41
CA ARG A 40 -24.02 -9.53 2.02
C ARG A 40 -23.23 -8.37 2.64
N TYR A 41 -21.98 -8.61 3.01
CA TYR A 41 -21.06 -7.65 3.60
C TYR A 41 -19.79 -7.63 2.77
N LEU A 42 -19.45 -6.48 2.24
CA LEU A 42 -18.25 -6.28 1.46
C LEU A 42 -17.30 -5.36 2.22
N HIS A 43 -16.10 -5.85 2.50
CA HIS A 43 -15.03 -5.08 3.10
C HIS A 43 -13.85 -5.03 2.15
N VAL A 44 -13.38 -3.84 1.84
CA VAL A 44 -12.24 -3.62 0.95
C VAL A 44 -11.18 -2.83 1.69
N ASP A 45 -10.01 -3.42 1.82
CA ASP A 45 -8.84 -2.77 2.39
C ASP A 45 -7.94 -2.23 1.28
N GLU A 46 -7.07 -1.26 1.61
CA GLU A 46 -6.15 -0.60 0.69
C GLU A 46 -6.86 -0.07 -0.57
N TYR A 47 -8.03 0.54 -0.38
CA TYR A 47 -8.93 0.92 -1.47
C TYR A 47 -8.30 1.92 -2.46
N GLN A 48 -7.28 2.70 -2.04
CA GLN A 48 -6.51 3.61 -2.88
C GLN A 48 -5.70 2.88 -3.97
N ASP A 49 -5.43 1.58 -3.80
CA ASP A 49 -4.67 0.77 -4.75
C ASP A 49 -5.55 -0.02 -5.72
N THR A 50 -6.86 0.24 -5.69
CA THR A 50 -7.84 -0.39 -6.56
C THR A 50 -7.69 0.09 -8.01
N ASN A 51 -7.65 -0.84 -8.97
CA ASN A 51 -7.75 -0.53 -10.39
C ASN A 51 -9.22 -0.50 -10.87
N ARG A 52 -9.43 -0.02 -12.10
CA ARG A 52 -10.79 0.13 -12.65
C ARG A 52 -11.56 -1.18 -12.76
N VAL A 53 -10.90 -2.27 -13.11
CA VAL A 53 -11.55 -3.59 -13.23
C VAL A 53 -11.99 -4.11 -11.87
N GLN A 54 -11.15 -3.95 -10.85
CA GLN A 54 -11.49 -4.29 -9.47
C GLN A 54 -12.64 -3.42 -8.94
N HIS A 55 -12.62 -2.13 -9.24
CA HIS A 55 -13.72 -1.23 -8.89
C HIS A 55 -15.03 -1.64 -9.57
N ASP A 56 -15.00 -1.95 -10.87
CA ASP A 56 -16.16 -2.45 -11.60
C ASP A 56 -16.70 -3.76 -11.01
N LEU A 57 -15.80 -4.69 -10.71
CA LEU A 57 -16.16 -5.97 -10.07
C LEU A 57 -16.86 -5.72 -8.71
N LEU A 58 -16.31 -4.83 -7.91
CA LEU A 58 -16.90 -4.44 -6.63
C LEU A 58 -18.31 -3.87 -6.82
N ARG A 59 -18.52 -2.97 -7.78
CA ARG A 59 -19.83 -2.40 -8.09
C ARG A 59 -20.84 -3.45 -8.54
N LEU A 60 -20.42 -4.41 -9.34
CA LEU A 60 -21.26 -5.52 -9.78
C LEU A 60 -21.72 -6.39 -8.61
N LEU A 61 -20.85 -6.61 -7.63
CA LEU A 61 -21.18 -7.37 -6.41
C LEU A 61 -21.99 -6.55 -5.40
N ALA A 62 -21.66 -5.28 -5.22
CA ALA A 62 -22.29 -4.40 -4.24
C ALA A 62 -23.76 -4.07 -4.56
N GLY A 63 -24.10 -3.91 -5.84
CA GLY A 63 -25.45 -3.56 -6.25
C GLY A 63 -25.84 -2.12 -5.93
N GLU A 64 -27.15 -1.84 -5.89
CA GLU A 64 -27.69 -0.49 -5.72
C GLU A 64 -27.72 -0.01 -4.26
N ASN A 65 -27.95 -0.93 -3.32
CA ASN A 65 -27.97 -0.64 -1.89
C ASN A 65 -26.87 -1.43 -1.16
N PRO A 66 -25.61 -1.04 -1.35
CA PRO A 66 -24.49 -1.83 -0.91
C PRO A 66 -24.29 -1.78 0.61
N ASN A 67 -24.07 -2.94 1.22
CA ASN A 67 -23.45 -3.03 2.53
C ASN A 67 -21.94 -3.13 2.37
N LEU A 68 -21.34 -1.99 2.04
CA LEU A 68 -19.94 -1.84 1.63
C LEU A 68 -19.19 -0.96 2.61
N CYS A 69 -18.07 -1.48 3.11
CA CYS A 69 -17.10 -0.73 3.88
C CYS A 69 -15.77 -0.74 3.14
N VAL A 70 -15.19 0.41 2.89
CA VAL A 70 -13.86 0.55 2.31
C VAL A 70 -12.92 1.23 3.29
N VAL A 71 -11.71 0.75 3.36
CA VAL A 71 -10.63 1.33 4.16
C VAL A 71 -9.48 1.67 3.22
N GLY A 72 -8.90 2.84 3.37
CA GLY A 72 -7.79 3.25 2.54
C GLY A 72 -7.20 4.58 2.97
N ASP A 73 -6.08 4.89 2.38
CA ASP A 73 -5.31 6.10 2.61
C ASP A 73 -4.80 6.63 1.27
N GLU A 74 -5.40 7.71 0.78
CA GLU A 74 -5.04 8.31 -0.50
C GLU A 74 -3.57 8.73 -0.58
N ASP A 75 -2.96 9.06 0.56
CA ASP A 75 -1.55 9.44 0.64
C ASP A 75 -0.59 8.25 0.48
N GLN A 76 -1.10 7.01 0.61
CA GLN A 76 -0.33 5.78 0.44
C GLN A 76 -0.52 5.13 -0.95
N SER A 77 -1.20 5.76 -1.88
CA SER A 77 -1.38 5.26 -3.24
C SER A 77 -0.06 5.30 -4.03
N ILE A 78 0.66 4.18 -4.07
CA ILE A 78 1.96 4.04 -4.74
C ILE A 78 1.95 3.04 -5.90
N TYR A 79 0.79 2.42 -6.21
CA TYR A 79 0.66 1.38 -7.25
C TYR A 79 0.07 1.86 -8.57
N ARG A 80 0.15 3.17 -8.88
CA ARG A 80 -0.31 3.73 -10.16
C ARG A 80 0.32 3.03 -11.36
N TRP A 81 1.56 2.64 -11.27
CA TRP A 81 2.28 1.90 -12.30
C TRP A 81 1.75 0.47 -12.52
N ARG A 82 0.98 -0.09 -11.59
CA ARG A 82 0.21 -1.35 -11.71
C ARG A 82 -1.25 -1.12 -12.12
N GLY A 83 -1.62 0.09 -12.50
CA GLY A 83 -2.98 0.44 -12.92
C GLY A 83 -3.92 0.88 -11.81
N ALA A 84 -3.44 1.08 -10.58
CA ALA A 84 -4.24 1.69 -9.52
C ALA A 84 -4.68 3.11 -9.92
N ASP A 85 -5.92 3.46 -9.58
CA ASP A 85 -6.51 4.76 -9.83
C ASP A 85 -6.92 5.41 -8.49
N SER A 86 -6.04 6.22 -7.92
CA SER A 86 -6.32 6.94 -6.66
C SER A 86 -7.54 7.85 -6.75
N GLY A 87 -8.00 8.21 -7.95
CA GLY A 87 -9.26 8.92 -8.14
C GLY A 87 -10.48 8.12 -7.66
N ILE A 88 -10.39 6.80 -7.57
CA ILE A 88 -11.49 5.94 -7.11
C ILE A 88 -11.83 6.25 -5.64
N ILE A 89 -10.83 6.30 -4.75
CA ILE A 89 -11.07 6.61 -3.34
C ILE A 89 -11.54 8.06 -3.17
N LEU A 90 -11.01 8.98 -3.94
CA LEU A 90 -11.41 10.41 -3.88
C LEU A 90 -12.85 10.63 -4.33
N ARG A 91 -13.36 9.83 -5.25
CA ARG A 91 -14.74 9.90 -5.75
C ARG A 91 -15.73 9.04 -4.97
N PHE A 92 -15.31 8.32 -3.94
CA PHE A 92 -16.14 7.35 -3.23
C PHE A 92 -17.48 7.94 -2.76
N SER A 93 -17.48 9.15 -2.19
CA SER A 93 -18.71 9.82 -1.77
C SER A 93 -19.63 10.24 -2.91
N GLN A 94 -19.10 10.40 -4.13
CA GLN A 94 -19.88 10.67 -5.33
C GLN A 94 -20.48 9.39 -5.89
N ASP A 95 -19.70 8.31 -5.87
CA ASP A 95 -20.12 6.99 -6.35
C ASP A 95 -21.13 6.33 -5.41
N TYR A 96 -21.07 6.65 -4.10
CA TYR A 96 -21.98 6.14 -3.06
C TYR A 96 -22.55 7.31 -2.23
N PRO A 97 -23.56 8.02 -2.75
CA PRO A 97 -24.25 9.09 -2.01
C PRO A 97 -24.83 8.56 -0.70
N GLY A 98 -24.54 9.22 0.41
CA GLY A 98 -24.97 8.78 1.74
C GLY A 98 -23.97 7.90 2.50
N ALA A 99 -22.83 7.56 1.90
CA ALA A 99 -21.74 6.89 2.61
C ALA A 99 -21.26 7.76 3.79
N LYS A 100 -21.04 7.10 4.93
CA LYS A 100 -20.44 7.76 6.11
C LYS A 100 -18.94 7.68 6.03
N ILE A 101 -18.27 8.80 6.22
CA ILE A 101 -16.81 8.88 6.22
C ILE A 101 -16.31 9.01 7.65
N PHE A 102 -15.44 8.11 8.06
CA PHE A 102 -14.74 8.13 9.33
C PHE A 102 -13.26 8.37 9.09
N ARG A 103 -12.67 9.33 9.79
CA ARG A 103 -11.23 9.59 9.76
C ARG A 103 -10.59 8.97 10.97
N ILE A 104 -9.61 8.09 10.74
CA ILE A 104 -8.81 7.47 11.80
C ILE A 104 -7.51 8.27 11.87
N GLU A 105 -7.44 9.22 12.79
CA GLU A 105 -6.32 10.16 12.91
C GLU A 105 -5.35 9.80 14.05
N GLN A 106 -5.75 8.93 14.97
CA GLN A 106 -4.85 8.42 16.01
C GLN A 106 -3.88 7.40 15.44
N ASN A 107 -2.58 7.66 15.58
CA ASN A 107 -1.51 6.79 15.12
C ASN A 107 -0.82 6.10 16.30
N TYR A 108 -0.89 4.77 16.32
CA TYR A 108 -0.29 3.92 17.35
C TYR A 108 1.07 3.36 16.94
N ARG A 109 1.49 3.56 15.68
CA ARG A 109 2.71 3.00 15.10
C ARG A 109 3.91 3.88 15.32
N SER A 110 3.80 5.15 14.98
CA SER A 110 4.92 6.10 14.88
C SER A 110 4.94 7.13 15.99
N ARG A 111 6.09 7.78 16.17
CA ARG A 111 6.25 8.99 16.97
C ARG A 111 5.84 10.22 16.17
N GLN A 112 5.48 11.32 16.84
CA GLN A 112 4.98 12.53 16.21
C GLN A 112 5.99 13.13 15.20
N THR A 113 7.26 13.18 15.54
CA THR A 113 8.32 13.69 14.63
C THR A 113 8.32 13.01 13.26
N ILE A 114 8.04 11.68 13.23
CA ILE A 114 7.94 10.92 11.95
C ILE A 114 6.68 11.32 11.20
N LEU A 115 5.57 11.46 11.91
CA LEU A 115 4.28 11.84 11.29
C LEU A 115 4.33 13.24 10.71
N ASP A 116 4.96 14.19 11.42
CA ASP A 116 5.11 15.58 10.97
C ASP A 116 5.94 15.65 9.68
N ALA A 117 7.04 14.89 9.63
CA ALA A 117 7.87 14.81 8.42
C ALA A 117 7.11 14.17 7.24
N ALA A 118 6.38 13.09 7.48
CA ALA A 118 5.53 12.45 6.47
C ALA A 118 4.43 13.41 5.99
N ALA A 119 3.76 14.12 6.91
CA ALA A 119 2.73 15.11 6.60
C ALA A 119 3.28 16.25 5.74
N ALA A 120 4.50 16.73 6.02
CA ALA A 120 5.16 17.76 5.21
C ALA A 120 5.44 17.30 3.77
N VAL A 121 5.81 16.02 3.58
CA VAL A 121 6.01 15.45 2.24
C VAL A 121 4.69 15.34 1.49
N VAL A 122 3.70 14.68 2.07
CA VAL A 122 2.41 14.44 1.40
C VAL A 122 1.57 15.72 1.26
N GLY A 123 1.84 16.74 2.06
CA GLY A 123 1.22 18.06 1.95
C GLY A 123 1.41 18.72 0.58
N ASN A 124 2.42 18.31 -0.19
CA ASN A 124 2.65 18.77 -1.56
C ASN A 124 1.71 18.11 -2.59
N ASN A 125 1.02 17.04 -2.24
CA ASN A 125 0.08 16.36 -3.13
C ASN A 125 -1.19 17.18 -3.30
N ARG A 126 -1.71 17.23 -4.54
CA ARG A 126 -3.00 17.85 -4.86
C ARG A 126 -4.12 16.82 -4.82
N GLY A 127 -5.34 17.26 -4.47
CA GLY A 127 -6.53 16.41 -4.50
C GLY A 127 -6.54 15.37 -3.36
N ARG A 128 -6.28 15.83 -2.13
CA ARG A 128 -6.34 15.01 -0.91
C ARG A 128 -7.65 15.21 -0.17
N ILE A 129 -8.14 14.17 0.50
CA ILE A 129 -9.22 14.28 1.49
C ILE A 129 -8.70 15.02 2.74
N GLY A 130 -7.43 14.79 3.06
CA GLY A 130 -6.72 15.41 4.18
C GLY A 130 -7.06 14.77 5.52
N LYS A 131 -6.03 14.65 6.36
CA LYS A 131 -6.10 14.16 7.75
C LYS A 131 -4.96 14.73 8.56
N GLN A 132 -5.10 14.73 9.88
CA GLN A 132 -4.06 15.14 10.81
C GLN A 132 -3.73 13.97 11.76
N LEU A 133 -2.63 13.29 11.47
CA LEU A 133 -2.21 12.15 12.28
C LEU A 133 -1.62 12.61 13.61
N GLN A 134 -2.13 12.04 14.70
CA GLN A 134 -1.67 12.30 16.06
C GLN A 134 -1.07 11.04 16.68
N ALA A 135 0.20 11.12 17.05
CA ALA A 135 0.90 10.00 17.67
C ALA A 135 0.44 9.76 19.11
N THR A 136 0.06 8.54 19.44
CA THR A 136 -0.18 8.13 20.84
C THR A 136 1.13 7.84 21.58
N ARG A 137 2.26 7.72 20.85
CA ARG A 137 3.58 7.36 21.39
C ARG A 137 4.46 8.56 21.72
N GLY A 138 3.93 9.78 21.70
CA GLY A 138 4.64 11.02 22.02
C GLY A 138 5.55 11.51 20.89
N GLN A 139 6.36 12.55 21.19
CA GLN A 139 7.11 13.32 20.18
C GLN A 139 8.18 12.50 19.44
N GLY A 140 9.03 11.79 20.13
CA GLY A 140 10.14 11.04 19.51
C GLY A 140 11.43 11.86 19.34
N SER A 141 12.47 11.18 18.86
CA SER A 141 13.77 11.77 18.56
C SER A 141 13.74 12.56 17.26
N ASN A 142 14.71 13.46 17.07
CA ASN A 142 14.90 14.18 15.83
C ASN A 142 15.26 13.21 14.68
N LEU A 143 14.80 13.53 13.49
CA LEU A 143 15.21 12.83 12.28
C LEU A 143 16.64 13.23 11.92
N THR A 144 17.41 12.27 11.43
CA THR A 144 18.75 12.50 10.91
C THR A 144 18.74 12.42 9.40
N PHE A 145 19.28 13.44 8.74
CA PHE A 145 19.54 13.41 7.30
C PHE A 145 21.06 13.26 7.09
N TYR A 146 21.44 12.38 6.18
CA TYR A 146 22.83 12.16 5.80
C TYR A 146 22.93 12.00 4.31
N GLU A 147 23.81 12.78 3.69
CA GLU A 147 24.15 12.71 2.27
C GLU A 147 25.50 12.00 2.12
N ALA A 148 25.47 10.80 1.53
CA ALA A 148 26.66 10.01 1.29
C ALA A 148 27.25 10.35 -0.09
N ARG A 149 28.56 10.22 -0.24
CA ARG A 149 29.25 10.42 -1.52
C ARG A 149 28.97 9.32 -2.54
N ASP A 150 28.68 8.11 -2.08
CA ASP A 150 28.38 6.93 -2.88
C ASP A 150 27.61 5.89 -2.06
N ALA A 151 27.11 4.84 -2.71
CA ALA A 151 26.31 3.77 -2.08
C ALA A 151 27.10 2.97 -1.02
N HIS A 152 28.42 2.86 -1.17
CA HIS A 152 29.26 2.18 -0.17
C HIS A 152 29.35 3.02 1.11
N ALA A 153 29.63 4.32 0.97
CA ALA A 153 29.67 5.24 2.11
C ALA A 153 28.33 5.33 2.82
N GLU A 154 27.20 5.27 2.08
CA GLU A 154 25.85 5.18 2.65
C GLU A 154 25.70 3.93 3.50
N ALA A 155 26.04 2.76 2.96
CA ALA A 155 25.92 1.49 3.66
C ALA A 155 26.79 1.43 4.92
N GLU A 156 28.03 1.93 4.85
CA GLU A 156 28.94 2.01 5.99
C GLU A 156 28.43 2.92 7.10
N TRP A 157 27.89 4.08 6.74
CA TRP A 157 27.31 5.00 7.69
C TRP A 157 26.09 4.39 8.39
N ILE A 158 25.17 3.75 7.62
CA ILE A 158 23.99 3.06 8.18
C ILE A 158 24.43 1.93 9.10
N ALA A 159 25.39 1.11 8.71
CA ALA A 159 25.91 0.05 9.56
C ALA A 159 26.50 0.60 10.86
N GLY A 160 27.25 1.72 10.80
CA GLY A 160 27.74 2.42 11.98
C GLY A 160 26.63 2.87 12.92
N ARG A 161 25.54 3.42 12.36
CA ARG A 161 24.36 3.83 13.15
C ARG A 161 23.63 2.64 13.78
N ILE A 162 23.48 1.54 13.05
CA ILE A 162 22.89 0.30 13.59
C ILE A 162 23.73 -0.21 14.76
N ALA A 163 25.07 -0.27 14.58
CA ALA A 163 25.96 -0.71 15.64
C ALA A 163 25.86 0.17 16.92
N GLN A 164 25.67 1.46 16.75
CA GLN A 164 25.46 2.37 17.87
C GLN A 164 24.12 2.08 18.58
N LEU A 165 23.02 1.98 17.82
CA LEU A 165 21.69 1.69 18.37
C LEU A 165 21.67 0.37 19.13
N GLN A 166 22.33 -0.67 18.62
CA GLN A 166 22.40 -1.96 19.26
C GLN A 166 23.30 -2.00 20.52
N ARG A 167 24.27 -1.08 20.64
CA ARG A 167 25.02 -0.90 21.90
C ARG A 167 24.15 -0.25 22.97
N ASP A 168 23.29 0.68 22.59
CA ASP A 168 22.41 1.39 23.52
C ASP A 168 21.19 0.52 23.90
N ASP A 169 20.71 -0.32 22.97
CA ASP A 169 19.63 -1.30 23.19
C ASP A 169 19.90 -2.57 22.36
N VAL A 170 20.33 -3.63 23.04
CA VAL A 170 20.62 -4.93 22.42
C VAL A 170 19.39 -5.57 21.76
N SER A 171 18.20 -5.19 22.21
CA SER A 171 16.92 -5.70 21.66
C SER A 171 16.42 -4.90 20.46
N ALA A 172 17.10 -3.81 20.08
CA ALA A 172 16.66 -2.92 19.02
C ALA A 172 16.55 -3.67 17.68
N GLN A 173 15.35 -3.61 17.08
CA GLN A 173 15.09 -4.10 15.74
C GLN A 173 15.21 -2.94 14.75
N VAL A 174 16.03 -3.11 13.74
CA VAL A 174 16.31 -2.09 12.74
C VAL A 174 15.90 -2.61 11.36
N ALA A 175 15.20 -1.78 10.60
CA ALA A 175 14.89 -2.04 9.20
C ALA A 175 15.56 -0.97 8.32
N VAL A 176 16.15 -1.40 7.21
CA VAL A 176 16.66 -0.52 6.16
C VAL A 176 15.70 -0.61 4.99
N ILE A 177 15.12 0.53 4.62
CA ILE A 177 14.14 0.63 3.53
C ILE A 177 14.82 1.30 2.34
N TYR A 178 14.69 0.72 1.16
CA TYR A 178 15.26 1.24 -0.08
C TYR A 178 14.24 1.20 -1.23
N ARG A 179 14.49 1.97 -2.28
CA ARG A 179 13.54 2.14 -3.39
C ARG A 179 13.57 0.98 -4.39
N THR A 180 14.72 0.39 -4.62
CA THR A 180 14.91 -0.70 -5.60
C THR A 180 15.75 -1.81 -5.02
N ASN A 181 15.46 -3.07 -5.41
CA ASN A 181 16.18 -4.24 -4.91
C ASN A 181 17.70 -4.18 -5.19
N ALA A 182 18.11 -3.49 -6.25
CA ALA A 182 19.53 -3.32 -6.57
C ALA A 182 20.32 -2.58 -5.47
N GLN A 183 19.66 -1.73 -4.68
CA GLN A 183 20.29 -0.98 -3.58
C GLN A 183 20.63 -1.87 -2.38
N SER A 184 20.00 -3.05 -2.23
CA SER A 184 20.26 -3.95 -1.10
C SER A 184 21.72 -4.43 -1.09
N ARG A 185 22.35 -4.56 -2.25
CA ARG A 185 23.68 -5.16 -2.40
C ARG A 185 24.75 -4.49 -1.54
N SER A 186 24.82 -3.16 -1.55
CA SER A 186 25.80 -2.41 -0.75
C SER A 186 25.58 -2.63 0.75
N PHE A 187 24.33 -2.68 1.20
CA PHE A 187 23.99 -2.97 2.60
C PHE A 187 24.36 -4.40 2.97
N GLU A 188 24.04 -5.36 2.11
CA GLU A 188 24.38 -6.78 2.33
C GLU A 188 25.87 -7.01 2.44
N GLU A 189 26.68 -6.40 1.55
CA GLU A 189 28.13 -6.46 1.58
C GLU A 189 28.68 -5.90 2.91
N SER A 190 28.18 -4.73 3.35
CA SER A 190 28.58 -4.11 4.61
C SER A 190 28.19 -4.95 5.84
N PHE A 191 27.00 -5.57 5.84
CA PHE A 191 26.52 -6.40 6.94
C PHE A 191 27.27 -7.74 7.01
N ARG A 192 27.57 -8.37 5.87
CA ARG A 192 28.38 -9.60 5.80
C ARG A 192 29.80 -9.36 6.30
N ALA A 193 30.41 -8.25 5.94
CA ALA A 193 31.76 -7.88 6.42
C ALA A 193 31.82 -7.77 7.95
N ARG A 194 30.69 -7.46 8.59
CA ARG A 194 30.54 -7.37 10.06
C ARG A 194 30.07 -8.67 10.71
N GLY A 195 29.80 -9.72 9.92
CA GLY A 195 29.26 -10.98 10.43
C GLY A 195 27.81 -10.87 10.95
N TRP A 196 27.06 -9.85 10.54
CA TRP A 196 25.70 -9.64 11.00
C TRP A 196 24.69 -10.56 10.30
N ARG A 197 23.71 -10.99 11.06
CA ARG A 197 22.55 -11.70 10.52
C ARG A 197 21.50 -10.67 10.09
N TYR A 198 21.01 -10.80 8.86
CA TYR A 198 19.95 -9.96 8.33
C TYR A 198 18.97 -10.80 7.51
N ARG A 199 17.81 -10.25 7.23
CA ARG A 199 16.79 -10.86 6.37
C ARG A 199 16.39 -9.87 5.28
N LEU A 200 16.39 -10.32 4.03
CA LEU A 200 15.76 -9.58 2.93
C LEU A 200 14.26 -9.90 2.95
N LEU A 201 13.45 -8.85 2.84
CA LEU A 201 12.00 -8.92 2.73
C LEU A 201 11.63 -8.33 1.37
N GLY A 202 10.97 -9.10 0.52
CA GLY A 202 10.52 -8.69 -0.83
C GLY A 202 10.41 -9.84 -1.77
#